data_dd9b50591f47e271be27c11785d0d501
#
_entry.id   dd9b50591f47e271be27c11785d0d501
#
_cell.length_a   1.000
_cell.length_b   1.000
_cell.length_c   1.000
_cell.angle_alpha   90.00
_cell.angle_beta   90.00
_cell.angle_gamma   90.00
#
_symmetry.space_group_name_H-M   'P 1'
#
loop_
_entity.id
_entity.type
_entity.pdbx_description
1 polymer ?
#
loop_
_entity_poly.entity_id
_entity_poly.type
_entity_poly.pdbx_seq_one_letter_code
_entity_poly.pdbx_strand_id
1 'polypeptide(L)'
;MEDLLILVDKHDKPRGTMPKMQAHQLGELHRAFSIFLFNQQGQLLIQQRAFHKYHSAGQWANSCCSHPKPTELTLDAANRRLGEELNITSNLIHIGKFIYQSEVNGGLIEHEYDHIYIGLFDDLISPNFQEVAATRWIDIKSLYDEIKNNPQNYTEWLKIILTHYSASTIENWFSQLQTPIQI
;
A
#
# COMPACT_ATOMS: atom_id res chain seq x y z
N MET A 1 20.00 -10.54 -5.82
CA MET A 1 20.42 -9.35 -5.04
C MET A 1 19.42 -9.22 -3.90
N GLU A 2 19.87 -9.08 -2.67
CA GLU A 2 19.01 -9.03 -1.49
C GLU A 2 18.23 -7.69 -1.47
N ASP A 3 16.92 -7.73 -1.20
CA ASP A 3 16.09 -6.52 -1.11
C ASP A 3 16.45 -5.73 0.15
N LEU A 4 17.07 -4.57 -0.04
CA LEU A 4 17.43 -3.65 1.04
C LEU A 4 16.33 -2.62 1.26
N LEU A 5 15.95 -2.43 2.54
CA LEU A 5 15.03 -1.38 2.99
C LEU A 5 15.82 -0.16 3.47
N ILE A 6 15.23 1.02 3.33
CA ILE A 6 15.75 2.28 3.89
C ILE A 6 15.26 2.40 5.33
N LEU A 7 16.16 2.23 6.29
CA LEU A 7 15.85 2.52 7.69
C LEU A 7 15.72 4.04 7.90
N VAL A 8 14.73 4.45 8.67
CA VAL A 8 14.46 5.88 8.93
C VAL A 8 14.27 6.15 10.43
N ASP A 9 14.37 7.42 10.81
CA ASP A 9 13.92 7.89 12.11
C ASP A 9 12.43 8.32 12.07
N LYS A 10 11.90 8.76 13.22
CA LYS A 10 10.51 9.24 13.34
C LYS A 10 10.20 10.50 12.51
N HIS A 11 11.19 11.11 11.87
CA HIS A 11 11.06 12.27 11.00
C HIS A 11 11.33 11.91 9.54
N ASP A 12 11.37 10.60 9.21
CA ASP A 12 11.64 10.08 7.86
C ASP A 12 13.07 10.36 7.33
N LYS A 13 14.02 10.62 8.24
CA LYS A 13 15.41 10.81 7.86
C LYS A 13 16.11 9.46 7.76
N PRO A 14 16.78 9.15 6.63
CA PRO A 14 17.51 7.91 6.48
C PRO A 14 18.58 7.70 7.57
N ARG A 15 18.62 6.49 8.14
CA ARG A 15 19.59 6.06 9.17
C ARG A 15 20.53 4.96 8.67
N GLY A 16 20.26 4.40 7.48
CA GLY A 16 21.02 3.30 6.89
C GLY A 16 20.12 2.41 6.06
N THR A 17 20.59 1.23 5.75
CA THR A 17 19.85 0.20 5.01
C THR A 17 19.99 -1.15 5.71
N MET A 18 18.99 -2.01 5.54
CA MET A 18 18.98 -3.36 6.11
C MET A 18 18.28 -4.33 5.15
N PRO A 19 18.71 -5.61 5.09
CA PRO A 19 17.96 -6.65 4.39
C PRO A 19 16.52 -6.72 4.86
N LYS A 20 15.59 -6.80 3.91
CA LYS A 20 14.15 -6.77 4.18
C LYS A 20 13.72 -7.74 5.27
N MET A 21 14.14 -9.01 5.16
CA MET A 21 13.77 -10.04 6.14
C MET A 21 14.30 -9.69 7.54
N GLN A 22 15.54 -9.20 7.64
CA GLN A 22 16.12 -8.82 8.92
C GLN A 22 15.41 -7.61 9.55
N ALA A 23 15.05 -6.60 8.76
CA ALA A 23 14.30 -5.45 9.24
C ALA A 23 12.95 -5.85 9.84
N HIS A 24 12.22 -6.77 9.19
CA HIS A 24 10.94 -7.29 9.70
C HIS A 24 11.14 -8.20 10.93
N GLN A 25 12.22 -8.98 11.00
CA GLN A 25 12.51 -9.81 12.20
C GLN A 25 12.83 -8.95 13.43
N LEU A 26 13.53 -7.84 13.23
CA LEU A 26 13.93 -6.94 14.31
C LEU A 26 12.89 -5.83 14.61
N GLY A 27 11.90 -5.65 13.73
CA GLY A 27 10.91 -4.57 13.85
C GLY A 27 11.53 -3.18 13.66
N GLU A 28 12.55 -3.06 12.82
CA GLU A 28 13.20 -1.78 12.53
C GLU A 28 12.31 -0.86 11.71
N LEU A 29 12.23 0.43 12.13
CA LEU A 29 11.44 1.43 11.40
C LEU A 29 12.07 1.70 10.04
N HIS A 30 11.30 1.43 8.99
CA HIS A 30 11.73 1.58 7.61
C HIS A 30 10.70 2.28 6.74
N ARG A 31 11.14 2.86 5.61
CA ARG A 31 10.28 3.60 4.70
C ARG A 31 9.47 2.67 3.84
N ALA A 32 8.17 2.95 3.75
CA ALA A 32 7.22 2.23 2.93
C ALA A 32 6.28 3.19 2.20
N PHE A 33 5.46 2.65 1.31
CA PHE A 33 4.36 3.38 0.68
C PHE A 33 3.16 2.48 0.44
N SER A 34 1.99 3.09 0.51
CA SER A 34 0.70 2.51 0.18
C SER A 34 0.00 3.33 -0.90
N ILE A 35 -0.52 2.67 -1.93
CA ILE A 35 -1.24 3.29 -3.04
C ILE A 35 -2.71 2.91 -2.99
N PHE A 36 -3.58 3.91 -3.20
CA PHE A 36 -5.02 3.77 -3.30
C PHE A 36 -5.46 4.31 -4.67
N LEU A 37 -5.80 3.41 -5.59
CA LEU A 37 -6.33 3.77 -6.90
C LEU A 37 -7.85 3.77 -6.88
N PHE A 38 -8.43 4.81 -7.46
CA PHE A 38 -9.87 4.95 -7.64
C PHE A 38 -10.24 4.87 -9.12
N ASN A 39 -11.41 4.30 -9.42
CA ASN A 39 -12.04 4.45 -10.72
C ASN A 39 -12.89 5.73 -10.76
N GLN A 40 -13.49 6.02 -11.91
CA GLN A 40 -14.34 7.22 -12.08
C GLN A 40 -15.64 7.17 -11.26
N GLN A 41 -16.04 6.00 -10.78
CA GLN A 41 -17.17 5.82 -9.88
C GLN A 41 -16.82 6.02 -8.39
N GLY A 42 -15.55 6.30 -8.08
CA GLY A 42 -15.05 6.46 -6.71
C GLY A 42 -14.86 5.14 -5.96
N GLN A 43 -14.87 4.01 -6.67
CA GLN A 43 -14.54 2.72 -6.07
C GLN A 43 -13.03 2.56 -5.96
N LEU A 44 -12.59 1.91 -4.88
CA LEU A 44 -11.20 1.61 -4.62
C LEU A 44 -10.79 0.28 -5.26
N LEU A 45 -9.64 0.27 -5.94
CA LEU A 45 -9.01 -0.96 -6.37
C LEU A 45 -8.33 -1.64 -5.17
N ILE A 46 -8.72 -2.89 -4.90
CA ILE A 46 -8.00 -3.75 -3.96
C ILE A 46 -7.44 -4.95 -4.69
N GLN A 47 -6.31 -5.48 -4.18
CA GLN A 47 -5.64 -6.67 -4.71
C GLN A 47 -5.63 -7.80 -3.69
N GLN A 48 -5.76 -9.03 -4.17
CA GLN A 48 -5.49 -10.23 -3.39
C GLN A 48 -4.05 -10.64 -3.60
N ARG A 49 -3.27 -10.72 -2.51
CA ARG A 49 -1.86 -11.14 -2.56
C ARG A 49 -1.73 -12.57 -3.07
N ALA A 50 -0.69 -12.84 -3.87
CA ALA A 50 -0.44 -14.20 -4.33
C ALA A 50 -0.27 -15.18 -3.17
N PHE A 51 -0.77 -16.41 -3.34
CA PHE A 51 -0.86 -17.42 -2.27
C PHE A 51 0.50 -18.00 -1.82
N HIS A 52 1.57 -17.73 -2.57
CA HIS A 52 2.93 -18.16 -2.23
C HIS A 52 3.77 -17.09 -1.50
N LYS A 53 3.17 -15.93 -1.17
CA LYS A 53 3.87 -14.90 -0.40
C LYS A 53 4.23 -15.41 1.00
N TYR A 54 5.39 -15.02 1.52
CA TYR A 54 5.93 -15.49 2.81
C TYR A 54 5.14 -14.98 4.02
N HIS A 55 4.37 -13.89 3.90
CA HIS A 55 3.37 -13.45 4.90
C HIS A 55 2.12 -12.92 4.21
N SER A 56 1.01 -12.89 4.93
CA SER A 56 -0.29 -12.37 4.47
C SER A 56 -0.71 -12.93 3.10
N ALA A 57 -0.35 -14.19 2.82
CA ALA A 57 -0.66 -14.87 1.57
C ALA A 57 -2.17 -14.99 1.37
N GLY A 58 -2.67 -14.67 0.18
CA GLY A 58 -4.09 -14.74 -0.16
C GLY A 58 -4.98 -13.68 0.49
N GLN A 59 -4.44 -12.79 1.33
CA GLN A 59 -5.21 -11.70 1.93
C GLN A 59 -5.40 -10.53 0.94
N TRP A 60 -6.48 -9.80 1.12
CA TRP A 60 -6.77 -8.57 0.39
C TRP A 60 -6.03 -7.38 0.97
N ALA A 61 -5.48 -6.54 0.11
CA ALA A 61 -4.74 -5.33 0.45
C ALA A 61 -5.24 -4.15 -0.40
N ASN A 62 -4.76 -2.95 -0.11
CA ASN A 62 -4.92 -1.77 -0.97
C ASN A 62 -4.31 -2.02 -2.36
N SER A 63 -4.41 -1.06 -3.28
CA SER A 63 -4.06 -1.24 -4.69
C SER A 63 -2.61 -1.72 -4.89
N CYS A 64 -1.66 -1.15 -4.15
CA CYS A 64 -0.26 -1.60 -4.13
C CYS A 64 0.42 -1.08 -2.87
N CYS A 65 1.33 -1.84 -2.28
CA CYS A 65 2.17 -1.39 -1.18
C CYS A 65 3.54 -2.06 -1.28
N SER A 66 4.59 -1.30 -0.97
CA SER A 66 5.96 -1.78 -1.04
C SER A 66 6.94 -0.77 -0.42
N HIS A 67 8.20 -0.95 -0.73
CA HIS A 67 9.30 -0.16 -0.20
C HIS A 67 10.14 0.45 -1.33
N PRO A 68 10.66 1.68 -1.17
CA PRO A 68 11.65 2.22 -2.07
C PRO A 68 12.99 1.51 -1.88
N LYS A 69 13.72 1.32 -2.98
CA LYS A 69 15.11 0.85 -2.95
C LYS A 69 16.02 1.95 -2.40
N PRO A 70 17.21 1.62 -1.85
CA PRO A 70 18.19 2.63 -1.50
C PRO A 70 18.43 3.62 -2.66
N THR A 71 18.44 4.90 -2.37
CA THR A 71 18.58 6.01 -3.34
C THR A 71 17.38 6.27 -4.27
N GLU A 72 16.32 5.45 -4.22
CA GLU A 72 15.10 5.66 -4.99
C GLU A 72 14.17 6.65 -4.29
N LEU A 73 13.57 7.57 -5.05
CA LEU A 73 12.51 8.44 -4.53
C LEU A 73 11.26 7.59 -4.27
N THR A 74 10.54 7.88 -3.18
CA THR A 74 9.36 7.09 -2.79
C THR A 74 8.28 7.09 -3.87
N LEU A 75 8.07 8.21 -4.58
CA LEU A 75 7.13 8.32 -5.70
C LEU A 75 7.56 7.44 -6.89
N ASP A 76 8.86 7.42 -7.21
CA ASP A 76 9.38 6.59 -8.31
C ASP A 76 9.22 5.11 -8.00
N ALA A 77 9.50 4.72 -6.73
CA ALA A 77 9.26 3.37 -6.23
C ALA A 77 7.78 2.97 -6.32
N ALA A 78 6.88 3.89 -5.95
CA ALA A 78 5.43 3.67 -6.04
C ALA A 78 4.99 3.40 -7.48
N ASN A 79 5.42 4.22 -8.44
CA ASN A 79 5.13 4.03 -9.86
C ASN A 79 5.74 2.73 -10.40
N ARG A 80 6.99 2.43 -10.06
CA ARG A 80 7.66 1.18 -10.46
C ARG A 80 6.89 -0.04 -9.98
N ARG A 81 6.54 -0.12 -8.68
CA ARG A 81 5.85 -1.27 -8.11
C ARG A 81 4.42 -1.42 -8.63
N LEU A 82 3.73 -0.31 -8.87
CA LEU A 82 2.41 -0.32 -9.50
C LEU A 82 2.47 -0.95 -10.91
N GLY A 83 3.51 -0.61 -11.68
CA GLY A 83 3.78 -1.25 -12.97
C GLY A 83 4.14 -2.74 -12.83
N GLU A 84 5.01 -3.10 -11.88
CA GLU A 84 5.47 -4.48 -11.66
C GLU A 84 4.35 -5.43 -11.17
N GLU A 85 3.45 -4.95 -10.31
CA GLU A 85 2.39 -5.76 -9.71
C GLU A 85 1.11 -5.80 -10.55
N LEU A 86 0.69 -4.65 -11.08
CA LEU A 86 -0.62 -4.50 -11.74
C LEU A 86 -0.54 -4.12 -13.21
N ASN A 87 0.66 -3.84 -13.74
CA ASN A 87 0.87 -3.30 -15.08
C ASN A 87 0.11 -1.98 -15.31
N ILE A 88 0.03 -1.15 -14.28
CA ILE A 88 -0.67 0.14 -14.26
C ILE A 88 0.33 1.29 -14.23
N THR A 89 0.02 2.35 -14.96
CA THR A 89 0.63 3.67 -14.83
C THR A 89 -0.45 4.66 -14.43
N SER A 90 -0.21 5.46 -13.39
CA SER A 90 -1.14 6.48 -12.92
C SER A 90 -0.39 7.71 -12.40
N ASN A 91 -1.00 8.88 -12.53
CA ASN A 91 -0.52 10.08 -11.84
C ASN A 91 -0.80 9.95 -10.35
N LEU A 92 0.24 9.66 -9.57
CA LEU A 92 0.12 9.49 -8.13
C LEU A 92 0.31 10.83 -7.41
N ILE A 93 -0.59 11.13 -6.49
CA ILE A 93 -0.54 12.31 -5.60
C ILE A 93 -0.24 11.82 -4.18
N HIS A 94 0.80 12.39 -3.57
CA HIS A 94 1.10 12.14 -2.16
C HIS A 94 0.15 12.93 -1.27
N ILE A 95 -0.57 12.25 -0.36
CA ILE A 95 -1.62 12.87 0.45
C ILE A 95 -1.39 12.79 1.95
N GLY A 96 -0.44 12.02 2.40
CA GLY A 96 -0.15 11.87 3.81
C GLY A 96 0.91 10.82 4.11
N LYS A 97 1.26 10.73 5.37
CA LYS A 97 2.21 9.75 5.89
C LYS A 97 1.98 9.56 7.37
N PHE A 98 2.26 8.35 7.87
CA PHE A 98 2.14 8.04 9.28
C PHE A 98 3.07 6.86 9.64
N ILE A 99 3.28 6.64 10.92
CA ILE A 99 4.05 5.50 11.42
C ILE A 99 3.08 4.49 12.02
N TYR A 100 3.28 3.24 11.70
CA TYR A 100 2.60 2.15 12.37
C TYR A 100 3.55 0.98 12.66
N GLN A 101 3.16 0.15 13.63
CA GLN A 101 3.83 -1.10 13.94
C GLN A 101 2.78 -2.18 14.15
N SER A 102 3.00 -3.35 13.56
CA SER A 102 2.10 -4.49 13.70
C SER A 102 2.84 -5.81 13.56
N GLU A 103 2.47 -6.79 14.36
CA GLU A 103 2.91 -8.17 14.15
C GLU A 103 2.14 -8.77 12.98
N VAL A 104 2.86 -9.51 12.14
CA VAL A 104 2.28 -10.29 11.04
C VAL A 104 2.69 -11.75 11.16
N ASN A 105 2.10 -12.63 10.33
CA ASN A 105 2.37 -14.05 10.39
C ASN A 105 3.87 -14.38 10.33
N GLY A 106 4.28 -15.41 11.08
CA GLY A 106 5.66 -15.88 11.11
C GLY A 106 6.58 -15.13 12.08
N GLY A 107 6.02 -14.37 13.03
CA GLY A 107 6.80 -13.61 14.01
C GLY A 107 7.53 -12.40 13.40
N LEU A 108 7.05 -11.92 12.26
CA LEU A 108 7.57 -10.73 11.61
C LEU A 108 6.83 -9.48 12.09
N ILE A 109 7.51 -8.35 12.06
CA ILE A 109 7.00 -7.06 12.51
C ILE A 109 7.08 -6.07 11.35
N GLU A 110 5.93 -5.59 10.89
CA GLU A 110 5.83 -4.43 10.03
C GLU A 110 5.98 -3.18 10.92
N HIS A 111 7.04 -2.42 10.73
CA HIS A 111 7.25 -1.14 11.42
C HIS A 111 7.63 -0.11 10.37
N GLU A 112 6.62 0.59 9.87
CA GLU A 112 6.72 1.37 8.67
C GLU A 112 6.47 2.85 8.90
N TYR A 113 7.28 3.65 8.22
CA TYR A 113 6.99 5.03 7.91
C TYR A 113 6.31 5.04 6.54
N ASP A 114 4.99 4.94 6.55
CA ASP A 114 4.19 4.70 5.35
C ASP A 114 3.75 6.00 4.68
N HIS A 115 4.09 6.17 3.40
CA HIS A 115 3.68 7.27 2.55
C HIS A 115 2.44 6.89 1.76
N ILE A 116 1.36 7.66 1.89
CA ILE A 116 0.09 7.37 1.22
C ILE A 116 0.00 8.14 -0.10
N TYR A 117 -0.23 7.39 -1.17
CA TYR A 117 -0.45 7.91 -2.52
C TYR A 117 -1.83 7.55 -3.02
N ILE A 118 -2.43 8.46 -3.78
CA ILE A 118 -3.71 8.23 -4.47
C ILE A 118 -3.56 8.47 -5.96
N GLY A 119 -4.39 7.82 -6.77
CA GLY A 119 -4.42 8.01 -8.22
C GLY A 119 -5.75 7.56 -8.84
N LEU A 120 -5.98 7.95 -10.09
CA LEU A 120 -7.11 7.49 -10.90
C LEU A 120 -6.64 6.42 -11.88
N PHE A 121 -7.46 5.38 -12.04
CA PHE A 121 -7.26 4.36 -13.05
C PHE A 121 -8.61 3.73 -13.42
N ASP A 122 -8.90 3.59 -14.72
CA ASP A 122 -10.20 3.12 -15.20
C ASP A 122 -10.08 2.20 -16.43
N ASP A 123 -8.87 1.71 -16.72
CA ASP A 123 -8.61 0.79 -17.81
C ASP A 123 -8.57 -0.67 -17.33
N LEU A 124 -8.33 -1.58 -18.28
CA LEU A 124 -8.19 -3.01 -17.99
C LEU A 124 -6.92 -3.27 -17.14
N ILE A 125 -7.08 -4.07 -16.11
CA ILE A 125 -6.01 -4.48 -15.22
C ILE A 125 -5.45 -5.82 -15.68
N SER A 126 -4.12 -5.89 -15.85
CA SER A 126 -3.41 -7.12 -16.19
C SER A 126 -2.36 -7.43 -15.11
N PRO A 127 -2.77 -8.03 -13.99
CA PRO A 127 -1.89 -8.23 -12.85
C PRO A 127 -0.79 -9.25 -13.14
N ASN A 128 0.37 -9.06 -12.52
CA ASN A 128 1.41 -10.06 -12.45
C ASN A 128 1.00 -11.14 -11.43
N PHE A 129 0.63 -12.32 -11.89
CA PHE A 129 0.16 -13.42 -11.04
C PHE A 129 1.23 -13.98 -10.07
N GLN A 130 2.50 -13.59 -10.24
CA GLN A 130 3.54 -13.86 -9.23
C GLN A 130 3.44 -12.94 -8.02
N GLU A 131 2.74 -11.81 -8.15
CA GLU A 131 2.55 -10.82 -7.08
C GLU A 131 1.10 -10.81 -6.58
N VAL A 132 0.14 -10.90 -7.50
CA VAL A 132 -1.30 -10.61 -7.28
C VAL A 132 -2.14 -11.76 -7.81
N ALA A 133 -2.91 -12.41 -6.95
CA ALA A 133 -3.81 -13.50 -7.34
C ALA A 133 -5.11 -12.99 -8.00
N ALA A 134 -5.64 -11.87 -7.55
CA ALA A 134 -6.86 -11.26 -8.06
C ALA A 134 -6.91 -9.76 -7.76
N THR A 135 -7.75 -9.05 -8.50
CA THR A 135 -8.09 -7.64 -8.24
C THR A 135 -9.60 -7.44 -8.30
N ARG A 136 -10.11 -6.46 -7.58
CA ARG A 136 -11.50 -6.02 -7.70
C ARG A 136 -11.67 -4.57 -7.29
N TRP A 137 -12.68 -3.93 -7.85
CA TRP A 137 -13.17 -2.63 -7.41
C TRP A 137 -14.18 -2.81 -6.28
N ILE A 138 -14.14 -1.94 -5.27
CA ILE A 138 -15.04 -2.00 -4.12
C ILE A 138 -15.40 -0.59 -3.63
N ASP A 139 -16.65 -0.41 -3.25
CA ASP A 139 -17.09 0.83 -2.58
C ASP A 139 -16.46 0.95 -1.19
N ILE A 140 -16.08 2.16 -0.81
CA ILE A 140 -15.38 2.40 0.46
C ILE A 140 -16.18 1.87 1.66
N LYS A 141 -17.48 2.14 1.71
CA LYS A 141 -18.33 1.64 2.81
C LYS A 141 -18.41 0.12 2.85
N SER A 142 -18.56 -0.50 1.67
CA SER A 142 -18.55 -1.96 1.55
C SER A 142 -17.24 -2.57 2.04
N LEU A 143 -16.10 -1.93 1.77
CA LEU A 143 -14.79 -2.38 2.24
C LEU A 143 -14.72 -2.35 3.78
N TYR A 144 -15.19 -1.28 4.44
CA TYR A 144 -15.23 -1.20 5.89
C TYR A 144 -16.13 -2.27 6.51
N ASP A 145 -17.31 -2.51 5.90
CA ASP A 145 -18.23 -3.56 6.37
C ASP A 145 -17.66 -4.97 6.19
N GLU A 146 -17.02 -5.24 5.07
CA GLU A 146 -16.36 -6.53 4.83
C GLU A 146 -15.21 -6.78 5.81
N ILE A 147 -14.37 -5.79 6.08
CA ILE A 147 -13.26 -5.90 7.04
C ILE A 147 -13.81 -6.13 8.45
N LYS A 148 -14.87 -5.43 8.84
CA LYS A 148 -15.52 -5.62 10.13
C LYS A 148 -16.06 -7.04 10.33
N ASN A 149 -16.63 -7.62 9.26
CA ASN A 149 -17.26 -8.96 9.31
C ASN A 149 -16.24 -10.10 9.12
N ASN A 150 -15.17 -9.86 8.34
CA ASN A 150 -14.20 -10.88 7.94
C ASN A 150 -12.76 -10.32 8.00
N PRO A 151 -12.28 -9.83 9.16
CA PRO A 151 -10.97 -9.15 9.27
C PRO A 151 -9.79 -10.04 8.86
N GLN A 152 -9.92 -11.37 9.00
CA GLN A 152 -8.86 -12.33 8.65
C GLN A 152 -8.57 -12.39 7.14
N ASN A 153 -9.48 -11.91 6.30
CA ASN A 153 -9.31 -11.89 4.84
C ASN A 153 -8.48 -10.68 4.35
N TYR A 154 -8.12 -9.78 5.25
CA TYR A 154 -7.47 -8.51 4.94
C TYR A 154 -6.14 -8.37 5.66
N THR A 155 -5.19 -7.71 5.01
CA THR A 155 -3.86 -7.49 5.58
C THR A 155 -3.90 -6.54 6.78
N GLU A 156 -2.96 -6.69 7.71
CA GLU A 156 -2.90 -5.86 8.91
C GLU A 156 -2.72 -4.38 8.57
N TRP A 157 -1.81 -4.04 7.63
CA TRP A 157 -1.58 -2.65 7.23
C TRP A 157 -2.83 -2.00 6.63
N LEU A 158 -3.61 -2.69 5.78
CA LEU A 158 -4.86 -2.14 5.26
C LEU A 158 -5.84 -1.82 6.39
N LYS A 159 -6.02 -2.72 7.36
CA LYS A 159 -6.87 -2.49 8.54
C LYS A 159 -6.39 -1.29 9.37
N ILE A 160 -5.08 -1.16 9.55
CA ILE A 160 -4.47 -0.03 10.26
C ILE A 160 -4.72 1.29 9.53
N ILE A 161 -4.48 1.33 8.20
CA ILE A 161 -4.73 2.53 7.38
C ILE A 161 -6.21 2.94 7.49
N LEU A 162 -7.13 1.98 7.35
CA LEU A 162 -8.58 2.25 7.43
C LEU A 162 -9.06 2.57 8.85
N THR A 163 -8.28 2.25 9.87
CA THR A 163 -8.53 2.72 11.25
C THR A 163 -8.00 4.13 11.45
N HIS A 164 -6.84 4.44 10.87
CA HIS A 164 -6.21 5.76 10.95
C HIS A 164 -7.00 6.82 10.15
N TYR A 165 -7.50 6.46 8.98
CA TYR A 165 -8.31 7.31 8.12
C TYR A 165 -9.77 6.82 8.09
N SER A 166 -10.72 7.72 8.39
CA SER A 166 -12.15 7.37 8.32
C SER A 166 -12.61 7.13 6.87
N ALA A 167 -13.74 6.44 6.69
CA ALA A 167 -14.35 6.25 5.37
C ALA A 167 -14.57 7.58 4.64
N SER A 168 -15.07 8.61 5.36
CA SER A 168 -15.27 9.95 4.79
C SER A 168 -13.96 10.62 4.37
N THR A 169 -12.86 10.37 5.08
CA THR A 169 -11.53 10.87 4.69
C THR A 169 -11.10 10.24 3.36
N ILE A 170 -11.29 8.93 3.20
CA ILE A 170 -10.91 8.21 1.97
C ILE A 170 -11.84 8.62 0.80
N GLU A 171 -13.13 8.82 1.04
CA GLU A 171 -14.04 9.39 0.04
C GLU A 171 -13.60 10.81 -0.41
N ASN A 172 -13.09 11.62 0.52
CA ASN A 172 -12.53 12.94 0.20
C ASN A 172 -11.23 12.86 -0.63
N TRP A 173 -10.42 11.78 -0.52
CA TRP A 173 -9.27 11.57 -1.38
C TRP A 173 -9.68 11.48 -2.86
N PHE A 174 -10.75 10.75 -3.14
CA PHE A 174 -11.30 10.69 -4.50
C PHE A 174 -11.74 12.08 -4.99
N SER A 175 -12.37 12.89 -4.14
CA SER A 175 -12.76 14.25 -4.50
C SER A 175 -11.58 15.15 -4.89
N GLN A 176 -10.41 14.96 -4.26
CA GLN A 176 -9.19 15.69 -4.61
C GLN A 176 -8.69 15.33 -6.02
N LEU A 177 -8.87 14.07 -6.45
CA LEU A 177 -8.50 13.61 -7.80
C LEU A 177 -9.41 14.15 -8.90
N GLN A 178 -10.62 14.59 -8.56
CA GLN A 178 -11.60 15.17 -9.49
C GLN A 178 -11.39 16.68 -9.71
N THR A 179 -10.62 17.33 -8.84
CA THR A 179 -10.38 18.77 -8.95
C THR A 179 -9.30 19.02 -10.02
N PRO A 180 -9.58 19.81 -11.08
CA PRO A 180 -8.56 20.17 -12.05
C PRO A 180 -7.40 20.87 -11.34
N ILE A 181 -6.17 20.43 -11.60
CA ILE A 181 -4.97 21.18 -11.18
C ILE A 181 -5.07 22.56 -11.86
N GLN A 182 -5.33 23.59 -11.09
CA GLN A 182 -5.19 24.97 -11.60
C GLN A 182 -3.71 25.18 -11.93
N ILE A 183 -3.39 25.16 -13.22
CA ILE A 183 -2.08 25.47 -13.80
C ILE A 183 -1.87 26.97 -13.74
#